data_972ba5de50ccc343be7a3ff2cf3417ef
#
_entry.id   972ba5de50ccc343be7a3ff2cf3417ef
#
_cell.length_a   1.000
_cell.length_b   1.000
_cell.length_c   1.000
_cell.angle_alpha   90.00
_cell.angle_beta   90.00
_cell.angle_gamma   90.00
#
_symmetry.space_group_name_H-M   'P 1'
#
loop_
_entity.id
_entity.type
_entity.pdbx_description
1 polymer ?
#
loop_
_entity_poly.entity_id
_entity_poly.type
_entity_poly.pdbx_seq_one_letter_code
_entity_poly.pdbx_strand_id
1 'polypeptide(L)'
;MPAIAVVCDADSCIPEKLRRDLDILTAPADPLLLSEPEAADVLRRDQALAPADAAVAVCRRAAASAATVVYVGCDDGYGGGPAQVAAARAALAADGRSEALVSVPIAGTLMAAGWAAVAAAAAARAGREVGEVIAEAQRVGAAARVLVLLEYPQLAGVGGGLLGTLRRSRAIVEPRGPELAVVARPGSRSEGLVALRERFREEASASEGFLRVAVLHGGSEPAALAMQRWLERELQPEEVLIAPLTRHAATRLGPGLVGFGWYADTRR
;
A
#
# COMPACT_ATOMS: atom_id res chain seq x y z
N MET A 1 -5.52 28.17 5.49
CA MET A 1 -4.68 26.94 5.57
C MET A 1 -5.62 25.77 5.83
N PRO A 2 -5.42 24.60 5.23
CA PRO A 2 -6.24 23.44 5.55
C PRO A 2 -6.10 23.12 7.04
N ALA A 3 -7.19 22.71 7.68
CA ALA A 3 -7.17 22.35 9.10
C ALA A 3 -6.38 21.06 9.31
N ILE A 4 -6.46 20.12 8.33
CA ILE A 4 -5.89 18.78 8.39
C ILE A 4 -5.07 18.53 7.12
N ALA A 5 -3.84 18.01 7.28
CA ALA A 5 -3.04 17.43 6.20
C ALA A 5 -2.93 15.93 6.40
N VAL A 6 -3.07 15.15 5.34
CA VAL A 6 -2.92 13.70 5.37
C VAL A 6 -1.55 13.31 4.84
N VAL A 7 -0.83 12.54 5.62
CA VAL A 7 0.47 11.95 5.27
C VAL A 7 0.32 10.43 5.30
N CYS A 8 0.93 9.73 4.37
CA CYS A 8 1.04 8.27 4.43
C CYS A 8 2.48 7.81 4.21
N ASP A 9 2.75 6.57 4.57
CA ASP A 9 4.07 5.97 4.36
C ASP A 9 4.35 5.64 2.88
N ALA A 10 5.61 5.31 2.58
CA ALA A 10 6.05 5.00 1.23
C ALA A 10 5.47 3.70 0.67
N ASP A 11 4.91 2.84 1.54
CA ASP A 11 4.37 1.55 1.13
C ASP A 11 2.92 1.59 0.68
N SER A 12 2.23 2.69 0.90
CA SER A 12 0.80 2.82 0.57
C SER A 12 0.46 2.67 -0.92
N CYS A 13 1.46 2.78 -1.81
CA CYS A 13 1.34 2.58 -3.25
C CYS A 13 0.17 3.33 -3.91
N ILE A 14 -0.19 4.50 -3.40
CA ILE A 14 -1.28 5.32 -3.96
C ILE A 14 -0.83 5.86 -5.33
N PRO A 15 -1.64 5.68 -6.40
CA PRO A 15 -1.32 6.24 -7.71
C PRO A 15 -1.09 7.75 -7.64
N GLU A 16 -0.05 8.23 -8.35
CA GLU A 16 0.40 9.62 -8.23
C GLU A 16 -0.70 10.65 -8.55
N LYS A 17 -1.54 10.35 -9.55
CA LYS A 17 -2.67 11.21 -9.89
C LYS A 17 -3.62 11.36 -8.70
N LEU A 18 -4.06 10.25 -8.11
CA LEU A 18 -4.98 10.24 -6.98
C LEU A 18 -4.38 10.94 -5.75
N ARG A 19 -3.10 10.69 -5.49
CA ARG A 19 -2.34 11.34 -4.42
C ARG A 19 -2.32 12.87 -4.57
N ARG A 20 -2.07 13.37 -5.79
CA ARG A 20 -2.10 14.80 -6.09
C ARG A 20 -3.50 15.39 -6.00
N ASP A 21 -4.49 14.71 -6.57
CA ASP A 21 -5.88 15.16 -6.57
C ASP A 21 -6.44 15.31 -5.15
N LEU A 22 -5.94 14.53 -4.19
CA LEU A 22 -6.36 14.55 -2.78
C LEU A 22 -5.37 15.26 -1.84
N ASP A 23 -4.29 15.85 -2.36
CA ASP A 23 -3.23 16.50 -1.57
C ASP A 23 -2.61 15.58 -0.50
N ILE A 24 -2.52 14.27 -0.77
CA ILE A 24 -1.88 13.32 0.14
C ILE A 24 -0.36 13.46 0.03
N LEU A 25 0.28 13.73 1.15
CA LEU A 25 1.74 13.80 1.24
C LEU A 25 2.29 12.40 1.57
N THR A 26 3.36 12.02 0.90
CA THR A 26 4.03 10.73 1.17
C THR A 26 5.50 10.94 1.49
N ALA A 27 6.06 10.14 2.40
CA ALA A 27 7.48 9.86 2.41
C ALA A 27 7.88 9.28 1.04
N PRO A 28 9.17 9.16 0.66
CA PRO A 28 9.56 8.90 -0.73
C PRO A 28 8.71 7.80 -1.37
N ALA A 29 7.91 8.19 -2.33
CA ALA A 29 6.92 7.33 -2.99
C ALA A 29 7.19 7.25 -4.49
N ASP A 30 8.45 7.24 -4.88
CA ASP A 30 8.82 7.10 -6.29
C ASP A 30 8.27 5.76 -6.81
N PRO A 31 7.39 5.78 -7.82
CA PRO A 31 6.86 4.55 -8.39
C PRO A 31 7.97 3.75 -9.07
N LEU A 32 7.88 2.43 -9.00
CA LEU A 32 8.77 1.56 -9.76
C LEU A 32 8.29 1.50 -11.21
N LEU A 33 8.86 2.36 -12.06
CA LEU A 33 8.51 2.46 -13.48
C LEU A 33 9.38 1.57 -14.39
N LEU A 34 10.30 0.79 -13.80
CA LEU A 34 11.19 -0.09 -14.54
C LEU A 34 10.49 -1.38 -14.97
N SER A 35 10.91 -1.94 -16.10
CA SER A 35 10.53 -3.30 -16.49
C SER A 35 11.02 -4.32 -15.46
N GLU A 36 10.37 -5.48 -15.39
CA GLU A 36 10.71 -6.53 -14.41
C GLU A 36 12.21 -6.90 -14.38
N PRO A 37 12.91 -7.13 -15.52
CA PRO A 37 14.34 -7.43 -15.52
C PRO A 37 15.20 -6.29 -14.98
N GLU A 38 14.92 -5.05 -15.38
CA GLU A 38 15.64 -3.86 -14.92
C GLU A 38 15.42 -3.61 -13.44
N ALA A 39 14.17 -3.78 -12.98
CA ALA A 39 13.82 -3.67 -11.57
C ALA A 39 14.58 -4.68 -10.71
N ALA A 40 14.70 -5.94 -11.16
CA ALA A 40 15.43 -6.98 -10.44
C ALA A 40 16.91 -6.63 -10.25
N ASP A 41 17.55 -5.99 -11.22
CA ASP A 41 18.96 -5.57 -11.12
C ASP A 41 19.15 -4.37 -10.19
N VAL A 42 18.26 -3.40 -10.25
CA VAL A 42 18.27 -2.21 -9.37
C VAL A 42 18.03 -2.62 -7.93
N LEU A 43 17.04 -3.46 -7.68
CA LEU A 43 16.68 -3.88 -6.33
C LEU A 43 17.73 -4.77 -5.67
N ARG A 44 18.49 -5.55 -6.43
CA ARG A 44 19.65 -6.27 -5.90
C ARG A 44 20.75 -5.37 -5.38
N ARG A 45 20.88 -4.15 -5.92
CA ARG A 45 21.92 -3.18 -5.56
C ARG A 45 21.47 -2.22 -4.48
N ASP A 46 20.17 -1.95 -4.39
CA ASP A 46 19.58 -0.89 -3.56
C ASP A 46 18.71 -1.50 -2.45
N GLN A 47 19.37 -2.05 -1.42
CA GLN A 47 18.68 -2.63 -0.25
C GLN A 47 18.34 -1.58 0.82
N ALA A 48 18.43 -0.30 0.51
CA ALA A 48 18.19 0.77 1.47
C ALA A 48 16.69 0.93 1.74
N LEU A 49 16.29 0.73 2.99
CA LEU A 49 14.99 1.17 3.51
C LEU A 49 14.86 2.68 3.36
N ALA A 50 13.64 3.18 3.14
CA ALA A 50 13.41 4.61 3.13
C ALA A 50 13.87 5.21 4.48
N PRO A 51 14.76 6.19 4.48
CA PRO A 51 15.31 6.72 5.72
C PRO A 51 14.19 7.37 6.53
N ALA A 52 14.23 7.21 7.87
CA ALA A 52 13.30 7.85 8.79
C ALA A 52 13.23 9.37 8.57
N ASP A 53 14.34 9.97 8.16
CA ASP A 53 14.46 11.40 7.83
C ASP A 53 13.48 11.86 6.74
N ALA A 54 13.11 11.00 5.81
CA ALA A 54 12.14 11.33 4.77
C ALA A 54 10.74 11.52 5.34
N ALA A 55 10.32 10.69 6.28
CA ALA A 55 9.04 10.85 6.99
C ALA A 55 9.05 12.13 7.83
N VAL A 56 10.16 12.44 8.49
CA VAL A 56 10.35 13.70 9.25
C VAL A 56 10.15 14.90 8.34
N ALA A 57 10.83 14.94 7.19
CA ALA A 57 10.73 16.05 6.25
C ALA A 57 9.30 16.27 5.75
N VAL A 58 8.58 15.19 5.42
CA VAL A 58 7.18 15.27 4.95
C VAL A 58 6.25 15.74 6.07
N CYS A 59 6.39 15.22 7.30
CA CYS A 59 5.57 15.64 8.42
C CYS A 59 5.82 17.11 8.81
N ARG A 60 7.07 17.59 8.76
CA ARG A 60 7.39 19.01 8.96
C ARG A 60 6.73 19.89 7.91
N ARG A 61 6.79 19.49 6.63
CA ARG A 61 6.12 20.20 5.55
C ARG A 61 4.60 20.23 5.74
N ALA A 62 3.99 19.11 6.09
CA ALA A 62 2.57 19.01 6.40
C ALA A 62 2.19 19.93 7.57
N ALA A 63 2.94 19.86 8.67
CA ALA A 63 2.72 20.68 9.84
C ALA A 63 2.91 22.19 9.58
N ALA A 64 3.75 22.60 8.62
CA ALA A 64 3.89 24.00 8.23
C ALA A 64 2.63 24.55 7.53
N SER A 65 1.82 23.70 6.91
CA SER A 65 0.65 24.07 6.12
C SER A 65 -0.69 23.72 6.77
N ALA A 66 -0.71 22.94 7.85
CA ALA A 66 -1.93 22.53 8.53
C ALA A 66 -1.78 22.55 10.05
N ALA A 67 -2.90 22.68 10.75
CA ALA A 67 -2.95 22.63 12.21
C ALA A 67 -2.69 21.19 12.73
N THR A 68 -3.26 20.20 12.03
CA THR A 68 -3.14 18.78 12.37
C THR A 68 -2.62 17.98 11.19
N VAL A 69 -1.70 17.08 11.45
CA VAL A 69 -1.18 16.09 10.51
C VAL A 69 -1.71 14.72 10.90
N VAL A 70 -2.49 14.13 10.04
CA VAL A 70 -2.97 12.74 10.19
C VAL A 70 -2.04 11.83 9.39
N TYR A 71 -1.23 11.06 10.08
CA TYR A 71 -0.31 10.09 9.49
C TYR A 71 -0.95 8.71 9.44
N VAL A 72 -1.30 8.27 8.24
CA VAL A 72 -1.85 6.93 7.98
C VAL A 72 -0.73 6.01 7.55
N GLY A 73 -0.42 4.99 8.31
CA GLY A 73 0.71 4.12 8.03
C GLY A 73 0.47 2.67 8.42
N CYS A 74 1.29 1.77 7.87
CA CYS A 74 1.25 0.36 8.21
C CYS A 74 1.72 0.14 9.65
N ASP A 75 0.95 -0.61 10.44
CA ASP A 75 1.27 -0.95 11.83
C ASP A 75 2.14 -2.22 11.94
N ASP A 76 2.45 -2.83 10.82
CA ASP A 76 3.08 -4.15 10.76
C ASP A 76 4.60 -4.16 10.99
N GLY A 77 5.21 -3.00 11.17
CA GLY A 77 6.68 -2.91 11.23
C GLY A 77 7.39 -3.31 9.93
N TYR A 78 6.63 -3.77 8.94
CA TYR A 78 7.16 -4.30 7.69
C TYR A 78 7.81 -3.20 6.83
N GLY A 79 7.26 -1.98 6.88
CA GLY A 79 7.76 -0.79 6.17
C GLY A 79 8.56 0.18 7.03
N GLY A 80 8.77 -0.14 8.31
CA GLY A 80 9.34 0.81 9.24
C GLY A 80 8.40 1.93 9.67
N GLY A 81 7.10 1.82 9.36
CA GLY A 81 6.08 2.81 9.68
C GLY A 81 6.10 3.30 11.13
N PRO A 82 6.10 2.41 12.14
CA PRO A 82 6.18 2.82 13.54
C PRO A 82 7.43 3.63 13.88
N ALA A 83 8.59 3.26 13.33
CA ALA A 83 9.84 4.00 13.54
C ALA A 83 9.82 5.37 12.86
N GLN A 84 9.25 5.45 11.66
CA GLN A 84 9.07 6.70 10.91
C GLN A 84 8.13 7.66 11.67
N VAL A 85 7.02 7.17 12.21
CA VAL A 85 6.08 7.95 13.03
C VAL A 85 6.78 8.45 14.30
N ALA A 86 7.54 7.59 14.99
CA ALA A 86 8.26 7.96 16.19
C ALA A 86 9.29 9.06 15.92
N ALA A 87 10.06 8.95 14.83
CA ALA A 87 11.02 9.97 14.39
C ALA A 87 10.33 11.29 14.04
N ALA A 88 9.23 11.25 13.27
CA ALA A 88 8.47 12.43 12.93
C ALA A 88 7.87 13.13 14.16
N ARG A 89 7.35 12.38 15.12
CA ARG A 89 6.83 12.90 16.40
C ARG A 89 7.91 13.58 17.22
N ALA A 90 9.08 12.95 17.35
CA ALA A 90 10.22 13.52 18.07
C ALA A 90 10.69 14.84 17.42
N ALA A 91 10.75 14.87 16.08
CA ALA A 91 11.15 16.07 15.36
C ALA A 91 10.15 17.22 15.53
N LEU A 92 8.85 16.94 15.42
CA LEU A 92 7.80 17.95 15.63
C LEU A 92 7.74 18.43 17.08
N ALA A 93 8.03 17.56 18.05
CA ALA A 93 8.14 17.96 19.46
C ALA A 93 9.33 18.92 19.68
N ALA A 94 10.48 18.64 19.05
CA ALA A 94 11.64 19.55 19.09
C ALA A 94 11.33 20.93 18.44
N ASP A 95 10.42 20.96 17.46
CA ASP A 95 9.95 22.16 16.81
C ASP A 95 8.79 22.86 17.58
N GLY A 96 8.46 22.41 18.80
CA GLY A 96 7.38 22.92 19.65
C GLY A 96 5.97 22.60 19.15
N ARG A 97 5.82 21.54 18.35
CA ARG A 97 4.55 21.11 17.69
C ARG A 97 4.19 19.66 18.00
N SER A 98 4.41 19.20 19.21
CA SER A 98 4.16 17.82 19.64
C SER A 98 2.75 17.33 19.37
N GLU A 99 1.75 18.19 19.52
CA GLU A 99 0.32 17.88 19.35
C GLU A 99 -0.14 17.90 17.88
N ALA A 100 0.73 18.31 16.94
CA ALA A 100 0.33 18.44 15.55
C ALA A 100 0.19 17.10 14.83
N LEU A 101 0.79 16.00 15.33
CA LEU A 101 0.83 14.70 14.67
C LEU A 101 -0.08 13.67 15.35
N VAL A 102 -1.10 13.23 14.62
CA VAL A 102 -1.93 12.09 15.00
C VAL A 102 -1.62 10.93 14.07
N SER A 103 -1.22 9.79 14.65
CA SER A 103 -0.94 8.56 13.91
C SER A 103 -2.16 7.66 13.86
N VAL A 104 -2.47 7.13 12.69
CA VAL A 104 -3.52 6.15 12.43
C VAL A 104 -2.87 4.88 11.89
N PRO A 105 -2.56 3.92 12.77
CA PRO A 105 -1.98 2.65 12.36
C PRO A 105 -3.02 1.81 11.62
N ILE A 106 -2.62 1.20 10.50
CA ILE A 106 -3.43 0.31 9.68
C ILE A 106 -2.81 -1.09 9.69
N ALA A 107 -3.58 -2.08 10.09
CA ALA A 107 -3.18 -3.49 10.09
C ALA A 107 -3.17 -4.07 8.67
N GLY A 108 -2.44 -3.45 7.76
CA GLY A 108 -2.34 -3.85 6.35
C GLY A 108 -1.31 -3.00 5.62
N THR A 109 -0.77 -3.53 4.55
CA THR A 109 0.27 -2.87 3.75
C THR A 109 -0.24 -2.52 2.34
N LEU A 110 0.60 -1.84 1.54
CA LEU A 110 0.29 -1.46 0.17
C LEU A 110 -1.04 -0.67 0.10
N MET A 111 -1.89 -1.01 -0.83
CA MET A 111 -3.16 -0.31 -1.02
C MET A 111 -4.19 -0.54 0.11
N ALA A 112 -3.96 -1.42 1.08
CA ALA A 112 -4.81 -1.42 2.28
C ALA A 112 -4.61 -0.13 3.09
N ALA A 113 -3.36 0.25 3.37
CA ALA A 113 -3.03 1.55 3.95
C ALA A 113 -3.30 2.70 2.98
N GLY A 114 -3.09 2.49 1.67
CA GLY A 114 -3.40 3.46 0.63
C GLY A 114 -4.88 3.86 0.60
N TRP A 115 -5.78 2.91 0.61
CA TRP A 115 -7.23 3.18 0.67
C TRP A 115 -7.65 3.91 1.95
N ALA A 116 -7.06 3.55 3.08
CA ALA A 116 -7.29 4.27 4.34
C ALA A 116 -6.84 5.73 4.26
N ALA A 117 -5.66 6.00 3.67
CA ALA A 117 -5.17 7.36 3.47
C ALA A 117 -6.03 8.16 2.47
N VAL A 118 -6.51 7.52 1.40
CA VAL A 118 -7.45 8.11 0.43
C VAL A 118 -8.75 8.50 1.13
N ALA A 119 -9.30 7.62 1.95
CA ALA A 119 -10.52 7.90 2.71
C ALA A 119 -10.34 9.05 3.72
N ALA A 120 -9.22 9.07 4.44
CA ALA A 120 -8.86 10.16 5.33
C ALA A 120 -8.78 11.50 4.60
N ALA A 121 -8.09 11.53 3.46
CA ALA A 121 -7.92 12.74 2.66
C ALA A 121 -9.25 13.25 2.07
N ALA A 122 -10.09 12.35 1.59
CA ALA A 122 -11.43 12.69 1.12
C ALA A 122 -12.29 13.30 2.24
N ALA A 123 -12.26 12.71 3.45
CA ALA A 123 -12.96 13.24 4.61
C ALA A 123 -12.42 14.61 5.05
N ALA A 124 -11.10 14.79 5.07
CA ALA A 124 -10.46 16.07 5.39
C ALA A 124 -10.85 17.17 4.38
N ARG A 125 -10.86 16.86 3.09
CA ARG A 125 -11.31 17.78 2.03
C ARG A 125 -12.79 18.14 2.11
N ALA A 126 -13.61 17.21 2.61
CA ALA A 126 -15.03 17.48 2.89
C ALA A 126 -15.24 18.35 4.14
N GLY A 127 -14.16 18.82 4.79
CA GLY A 127 -14.22 19.68 5.98
C GLY A 127 -14.63 18.94 7.25
N ARG A 128 -14.46 17.64 7.31
CA ARG A 128 -14.78 16.86 8.51
C ARG A 128 -13.79 17.11 9.64
N GLU A 129 -14.26 16.93 10.87
CA GLU A 129 -13.42 17.05 12.05
C GLU A 129 -12.37 15.94 12.13
N VAL A 130 -11.25 16.20 12.84
CA VAL A 130 -10.12 15.26 12.96
C VAL A 130 -10.55 13.86 13.39
N GLY A 131 -11.47 13.78 14.37
CA GLY A 131 -11.99 12.50 14.84
C GLY A 131 -12.73 11.70 13.77
N GLU A 132 -13.49 12.36 12.89
CA GLU A 132 -14.20 11.74 11.78
C GLU A 132 -13.22 11.28 10.68
N VAL A 133 -12.18 12.08 10.40
CA VAL A 133 -11.10 11.73 9.46
C VAL A 133 -10.38 10.47 9.92
N ILE A 134 -10.05 10.38 11.21
CA ILE A 134 -9.41 9.20 11.81
C ILE A 134 -10.34 7.98 11.72
N ALA A 135 -11.60 8.14 12.12
CA ALA A 135 -12.59 7.07 12.09
C ALA A 135 -12.80 6.52 10.68
N GLU A 136 -12.77 7.40 9.67
CA GLU A 136 -12.91 7.00 8.28
C GLU A 136 -11.70 6.21 7.78
N ALA A 137 -10.48 6.65 8.10
CA ALA A 137 -9.27 5.91 7.80
C ALA A 137 -9.27 4.52 8.45
N GLN A 138 -9.66 4.42 9.72
CA GLN A 138 -9.73 3.15 10.44
C GLN A 138 -10.79 2.22 9.85
N ARG A 139 -11.97 2.75 9.52
CA ARG A 139 -13.06 1.99 8.91
C ARG A 139 -12.62 1.35 7.59
N VAL A 140 -12.05 2.16 6.69
CA VAL A 140 -11.60 1.67 5.39
C VAL A 140 -10.41 0.74 5.55
N GLY A 141 -9.44 1.08 6.41
CA GLY A 141 -8.28 0.23 6.66
C GLY A 141 -8.63 -1.15 7.24
N ALA A 142 -9.66 -1.23 8.09
CA ALA A 142 -10.16 -2.50 8.63
C ALA A 142 -10.89 -3.35 7.57
N ALA A 143 -11.54 -2.72 6.59
CA ALA A 143 -12.24 -3.39 5.49
C ALA A 143 -11.30 -3.77 4.35
N ALA A 144 -10.18 -3.06 4.20
CA ALA A 144 -9.27 -3.24 3.07
C ALA A 144 -8.51 -4.57 3.16
N ARG A 145 -8.33 -5.17 1.98
CA ARG A 145 -7.62 -6.44 1.78
C ARG A 145 -6.54 -6.27 0.72
N VAL A 146 -5.52 -7.11 0.80
CA VAL A 146 -4.47 -7.19 -0.21
C VAL A 146 -4.18 -8.66 -0.51
N LEU A 147 -4.09 -8.99 -1.79
CA LEU A 147 -3.69 -10.31 -2.26
C LEU A 147 -2.70 -10.14 -3.40
N VAL A 148 -1.51 -10.70 -3.29
CA VAL A 148 -0.44 -10.51 -4.28
C VAL A 148 0.24 -11.82 -4.66
N LEU A 149 0.59 -11.92 -5.94
CA LEU A 149 1.46 -12.96 -6.49
C LEU A 149 2.90 -12.44 -6.49
N LEU A 150 3.77 -13.07 -5.69
CA LEU A 150 5.20 -12.80 -5.63
C LEU A 150 5.97 -13.69 -6.62
N GLU A 151 6.79 -13.06 -7.47
CA GLU A 151 7.74 -13.78 -8.32
C GLU A 151 8.99 -14.23 -7.55
N TYR A 152 9.35 -13.50 -6.50
CA TYR A 152 10.53 -13.70 -5.66
C TYR A 152 10.17 -13.74 -4.18
N PRO A 153 9.38 -14.73 -3.72
CA PRO A 153 8.87 -14.76 -2.34
C PRO A 153 9.98 -14.79 -1.28
N GLN A 154 11.19 -15.25 -1.64
CA GLN A 154 12.34 -15.22 -0.75
C GLN A 154 12.79 -13.81 -0.36
N LEU A 155 12.57 -12.79 -1.22
CA LEU A 155 12.88 -11.39 -0.89
C LEU A 155 11.97 -10.87 0.20
N ALA A 156 10.75 -11.38 0.27
CA ALA A 156 9.76 -11.05 1.27
C ALA A 156 9.84 -11.95 2.52
N GLY A 157 10.88 -12.76 2.67
CA GLY A 157 11.01 -13.70 3.78
C GLY A 157 10.07 -14.92 3.70
N VAL A 158 9.39 -15.11 2.57
CA VAL A 158 8.44 -16.19 2.36
C VAL A 158 9.13 -17.39 1.71
N GLY A 159 9.35 -18.45 2.44
CA GLY A 159 9.89 -19.69 1.88
C GLY A 159 11.31 -20.05 2.34
N GLY A 160 11.57 -19.93 3.64
CA GLY A 160 12.82 -20.36 4.28
C GLY A 160 12.97 -21.87 4.32
N GLY A 161 13.92 -22.40 3.57
CA GLY A 161 14.47 -23.76 3.66
C GLY A 161 15.56 -23.92 2.61
N LEU A 162 16.63 -24.63 2.94
CA LEU A 162 17.80 -24.91 2.05
C LEU A 162 17.42 -25.45 0.66
N LEU A 163 16.24 -26.04 0.50
CA LEU A 163 15.70 -26.54 -0.77
C LEU A 163 14.82 -25.52 -1.53
N GLY A 164 14.37 -24.45 -0.88
CA GLY A 164 13.52 -23.41 -1.48
C GLY A 164 14.28 -22.44 -2.38
N THR A 165 15.60 -22.33 -2.21
CA THR A 165 16.46 -21.46 -3.02
C THR A 165 16.79 -22.02 -4.39
N LEU A 166 16.61 -23.32 -4.63
CA LEU A 166 16.93 -24.00 -5.89
C LEU A 166 15.77 -24.05 -6.89
N ARG A 167 14.54 -23.80 -6.47
CA ARG A 167 13.37 -23.67 -7.37
C ARG A 167 12.84 -22.24 -7.30
N ARG A 168 12.68 -21.59 -8.47
CA ARG A 168 11.87 -20.37 -8.59
C ARG A 168 10.44 -20.69 -8.17
N SER A 169 10.18 -20.68 -6.86
CA SER A 169 8.84 -20.91 -6.32
C SER A 169 8.14 -19.57 -6.24
N ARG A 170 7.00 -19.43 -6.87
CA ARG A 170 6.10 -18.31 -6.68
C ARG A 170 5.22 -18.52 -5.47
N ALA A 171 4.67 -17.43 -4.95
CA ALA A 171 3.70 -17.53 -3.87
C ALA A 171 2.60 -16.49 -4.05
N ILE A 172 1.36 -16.90 -3.83
CA ILE A 172 0.26 -15.96 -3.58
C ILE A 172 0.23 -15.76 -2.08
N VAL A 173 0.30 -14.49 -1.66
CA VAL A 173 0.31 -14.14 -0.24
C VAL A 173 -0.74 -13.08 0.08
N GLU A 174 -1.25 -13.19 1.30
CA GLU A 174 -2.12 -12.21 1.95
C GLU A 174 -1.34 -11.60 3.13
N PRO A 175 -1.09 -10.29 3.16
CA PRO A 175 -0.52 -9.63 4.34
C PRO A 175 -1.49 -9.70 5.53
N ARG A 176 -0.99 -10.16 6.68
CA ARG A 176 -1.73 -10.24 7.95
C ARG A 176 -0.86 -9.66 9.07
N GLY A 177 -0.99 -8.38 9.32
CA GLY A 177 -0.08 -7.66 10.19
C GLY A 177 1.37 -7.80 9.68
N PRO A 178 2.33 -8.17 10.53
CA PRO A 178 3.73 -8.29 10.13
C PRO A 178 4.04 -9.55 9.29
N GLU A 179 3.08 -10.45 9.13
CA GLU A 179 3.28 -11.72 8.42
C GLU A 179 2.68 -11.69 7.01
N LEU A 180 3.30 -12.44 6.10
CA LEU A 180 2.76 -12.73 4.78
C LEU A 180 2.23 -14.18 4.79
N ALA A 181 0.92 -14.32 4.95
CA ALA A 181 0.28 -15.62 4.91
C ALA A 181 0.31 -16.20 3.48
N VAL A 182 0.91 -17.36 3.30
CA VAL A 182 0.95 -18.03 1.99
C VAL A 182 -0.39 -18.70 1.74
N VAL A 183 -1.08 -18.24 0.70
CA VAL A 183 -2.39 -18.78 0.27
C VAL A 183 -2.20 -19.91 -0.75
N ALA A 184 -1.24 -19.76 -1.68
CA ALA A 184 -0.95 -20.77 -2.70
C ALA A 184 0.49 -20.70 -3.19
N ARG A 185 0.98 -21.79 -3.78
CA ARG A 185 2.30 -21.89 -4.41
C ARG A 185 2.16 -22.41 -5.84
N PRO A 186 1.86 -21.52 -6.81
CA PRO A 186 1.70 -21.91 -8.20
C PRO A 186 3.04 -22.33 -8.82
N GLY A 187 2.99 -23.31 -9.70
CA GLY A 187 4.16 -23.83 -10.43
C GLY A 187 4.64 -22.91 -11.54
N SER A 188 3.73 -22.09 -12.10
CA SER A 188 4.02 -21.14 -13.16
C SER A 188 3.37 -19.77 -12.90
N ARG A 189 3.86 -18.73 -13.61
CA ARG A 189 3.24 -17.40 -13.56
C ARG A 189 1.78 -17.43 -14.06
N SER A 190 1.52 -18.16 -15.12
CA SER A 190 0.17 -18.27 -15.69
C SER A 190 -0.81 -18.90 -14.71
N GLU A 191 -0.44 -20.02 -14.07
CA GLU A 191 -1.23 -20.61 -12.99
C GLU A 191 -1.43 -19.64 -11.82
N GLY A 192 -0.37 -18.91 -11.45
CA GLY A 192 -0.44 -17.92 -10.40
C GLY A 192 -1.43 -16.81 -10.68
N LEU A 193 -1.45 -16.29 -11.91
CA LEU A 193 -2.39 -15.25 -12.32
C LEU A 193 -3.84 -15.76 -12.37
N VAL A 194 -4.06 -17.01 -12.75
CA VAL A 194 -5.39 -17.64 -12.71
C VAL A 194 -5.83 -17.81 -11.26
N ALA A 195 -5.02 -18.43 -10.41
CA ALA A 195 -5.35 -18.66 -9.01
C ALA A 195 -5.56 -17.35 -8.23
N LEU A 196 -4.77 -16.31 -8.54
CA LEU A 196 -4.93 -14.98 -7.96
C LEU A 196 -6.32 -14.38 -8.28
N ARG A 197 -6.77 -14.48 -9.55
CA ARG A 197 -8.10 -13.99 -9.97
C ARG A 197 -9.23 -14.77 -9.33
N GLU A 198 -9.12 -16.09 -9.28
CA GLU A 198 -10.13 -16.96 -8.65
C GLU A 198 -10.28 -16.63 -7.18
N ARG A 199 -9.17 -16.56 -6.45
CA ARG A 199 -9.17 -16.23 -5.03
C ARG A 199 -9.73 -14.83 -4.76
N PHE A 200 -9.29 -13.84 -5.53
CA PHE A 200 -9.84 -12.49 -5.43
C PHE A 200 -11.34 -12.46 -5.71
N ARG A 201 -11.82 -13.16 -6.76
CA ARG A 201 -13.26 -13.22 -7.09
C ARG A 201 -14.06 -13.79 -5.93
N GLU A 202 -13.61 -14.88 -5.31
CA GLU A 202 -14.27 -15.50 -4.15
C GLU A 202 -14.42 -14.50 -3.01
N GLU A 203 -13.35 -13.80 -2.65
CA GLU A 203 -13.34 -12.85 -1.54
C GLU A 203 -14.14 -11.58 -1.85
N ALA A 204 -14.00 -11.03 -3.06
CA ALA A 204 -14.72 -9.84 -3.48
C ALA A 204 -16.23 -10.08 -3.57
N SER A 205 -16.66 -11.26 -4.08
CA SER A 205 -18.08 -11.61 -4.16
C SER A 205 -18.73 -11.88 -2.81
N ALA A 206 -17.95 -12.19 -1.78
CA ALA A 206 -18.43 -12.34 -0.41
C ALA A 206 -18.60 -11.00 0.33
N SER A 207 -18.12 -9.91 -0.26
CA SER A 207 -18.17 -8.57 0.34
C SER A 207 -19.44 -7.84 -0.10
N GLU A 208 -20.15 -7.22 0.85
CA GLU A 208 -21.30 -6.38 0.56
C GLU A 208 -20.87 -4.94 0.31
N GLY A 209 -21.44 -4.28 -0.70
CA GLY A 209 -21.19 -2.86 -1.00
C GLY A 209 -20.54 -2.62 -2.37
N PHE A 210 -20.06 -1.38 -2.57
CA PHE A 210 -19.43 -0.92 -3.80
C PHE A 210 -17.95 -1.28 -3.78
N LEU A 211 -17.55 -2.18 -4.66
CA LEU A 211 -16.18 -2.68 -4.73
C LEU A 211 -15.25 -1.62 -5.33
N ARG A 212 -14.18 -1.27 -4.62
CA ARG A 212 -13.08 -0.43 -5.09
C ARG A 212 -11.80 -1.23 -5.12
N VAL A 213 -11.11 -1.24 -6.25
CA VAL A 213 -9.97 -2.12 -6.49
C VAL A 213 -8.78 -1.33 -7.03
N ALA A 214 -7.61 -1.57 -6.47
CA ALA A 214 -6.33 -1.17 -7.04
C ALA A 214 -5.60 -2.42 -7.54
N VAL A 215 -5.23 -2.44 -8.81
CA VAL A 215 -4.37 -3.47 -9.38
C VAL A 215 -2.93 -3.09 -9.12
N LEU A 216 -2.28 -3.82 -8.23
CA LEU A 216 -0.89 -3.62 -7.84
C LEU A 216 0.06 -4.28 -8.85
N HIS A 217 1.17 -3.62 -9.18
CA HIS A 217 2.23 -4.23 -9.97
C HIS A 217 3.64 -3.71 -9.65
N GLY A 218 4.63 -4.60 -9.69
CA GLY A 218 6.05 -4.28 -9.53
C GLY A 218 6.79 -4.38 -10.85
N GLY A 219 6.60 -3.41 -11.77
CA GLY A 219 7.21 -3.40 -13.10
C GLY A 219 6.49 -4.28 -14.14
N SER A 220 5.30 -4.80 -13.83
CA SER A 220 4.51 -5.69 -14.71
C SER A 220 3.24 -5.01 -15.22
N GLU A 221 3.35 -3.83 -15.80
CA GLU A 221 2.21 -3.04 -16.28
C GLU A 221 1.30 -3.80 -17.28
N PRO A 222 1.82 -4.56 -18.27
CA PRO A 222 0.96 -5.32 -19.18
C PRO A 222 0.06 -6.34 -18.46
N ALA A 223 0.57 -6.97 -17.40
CA ALA A 223 -0.22 -7.89 -16.58
C ALA A 223 -1.27 -7.12 -15.74
N ALA A 224 -0.92 -5.96 -15.20
CA ALA A 224 -1.86 -5.12 -14.48
C ALA A 224 -3.00 -4.63 -15.37
N LEU A 225 -2.72 -4.18 -16.59
CA LEU A 225 -3.73 -3.80 -17.58
C LEU A 225 -4.64 -4.97 -18.00
N ALA A 226 -4.08 -6.19 -18.07
CA ALA A 226 -4.88 -7.38 -18.34
C ALA A 226 -5.83 -7.71 -17.18
N MET A 227 -5.37 -7.53 -15.93
CA MET A 227 -6.21 -7.68 -14.73
C MET A 227 -7.28 -6.61 -14.64
N GLN A 228 -6.97 -5.35 -14.94
CA GLN A 228 -7.95 -4.27 -15.00
C GLN A 228 -9.08 -4.61 -15.98
N ARG A 229 -8.75 -4.97 -17.22
CA ARG A 229 -9.76 -5.35 -18.23
C ARG A 229 -10.61 -6.55 -17.82
N TRP A 230 -10.00 -7.48 -17.07
CA TRP A 230 -10.75 -8.60 -16.52
C TRP A 230 -11.73 -8.14 -15.43
N LEU A 231 -11.31 -7.27 -14.49
CA LEU A 231 -12.17 -6.70 -13.46
C LEU A 231 -13.38 -5.96 -14.05
N GLU A 232 -13.13 -5.12 -15.04
CA GLU A 232 -14.16 -4.32 -15.73
C GLU A 232 -15.23 -5.19 -16.42
N ARG A 233 -14.84 -6.36 -16.93
CA ARG A 233 -15.76 -7.29 -17.59
C ARG A 233 -16.54 -8.18 -16.62
N GLU A 234 -15.86 -8.70 -15.61
CA GLU A 234 -16.40 -9.80 -14.80
C GLU A 234 -17.06 -9.31 -13.49
N LEU A 235 -16.54 -8.26 -12.89
CA LEU A 235 -16.96 -7.81 -11.56
C LEU A 235 -17.51 -6.39 -11.53
N GLN A 236 -17.22 -5.60 -12.54
CA GLN A 236 -17.70 -4.22 -12.71
C GLN A 236 -17.59 -3.38 -11.41
N PRO A 237 -16.41 -3.28 -10.81
CA PRO A 237 -16.26 -2.51 -9.59
C PRO A 237 -16.55 -1.03 -9.82
N GLU A 238 -16.95 -0.31 -8.75
CA GLU A 238 -17.20 1.14 -8.78
C GLU A 238 -15.94 1.92 -9.19
N GLU A 239 -14.77 1.44 -8.78
CA GLU A 239 -13.50 2.08 -9.10
C GLU A 239 -12.41 1.03 -9.33
N VAL A 240 -11.64 1.20 -10.41
CA VAL A 240 -10.43 0.43 -10.69
C VAL A 240 -9.27 1.37 -10.91
N LEU A 241 -8.20 1.17 -10.14
CA LEU A 241 -6.94 1.91 -10.25
C LEU A 241 -5.80 0.98 -10.66
N ILE A 242 -4.83 1.49 -11.42
CA ILE A 242 -3.53 0.86 -11.57
C ILE A 242 -2.57 1.49 -10.56
N ALA A 243 -2.00 0.67 -9.71
CA ALA A 243 -1.15 1.09 -8.59
C ALA A 243 0.25 0.46 -8.71
N PRO A 244 1.22 1.13 -9.33
CA PRO A 244 2.59 0.66 -9.34
C PRO A 244 3.15 0.62 -7.93
N LEU A 245 3.93 -0.41 -7.60
CA LEU A 245 4.67 -0.43 -6.35
C LEU A 245 5.63 0.76 -6.29
N THR A 246 5.77 1.32 -5.11
CA THR A 246 6.86 2.23 -4.84
C THR A 246 8.19 1.45 -4.86
N ARG A 247 9.30 2.14 -5.10
CA ARG A 247 10.63 1.54 -5.01
C ARG A 247 10.85 0.88 -3.64
N HIS A 248 10.36 1.52 -2.57
CA HIS A 248 10.43 1.01 -1.21
C HIS A 248 9.68 -0.32 -1.04
N ALA A 249 8.42 -0.40 -1.46
CA ALA A 249 7.65 -1.65 -1.42
C ALA A 249 8.28 -2.75 -2.29
N ALA A 250 8.81 -2.40 -3.46
CA ALA A 250 9.43 -3.35 -4.38
C ALA A 250 10.74 -3.95 -3.86
N THR A 251 11.54 -3.21 -3.07
CA THR A 251 12.76 -3.78 -2.44
C THR A 251 12.45 -4.91 -1.48
N ARG A 252 11.27 -4.90 -0.88
CA ARG A 252 10.84 -5.91 0.10
C ARG A 252 10.05 -7.05 -0.53
N LEU A 253 9.16 -6.75 -1.47
CA LEU A 253 8.25 -7.73 -2.07
C LEU A 253 8.78 -8.31 -3.38
N GLY A 254 9.77 -7.67 -3.95
CA GLY A 254 10.39 -8.06 -5.22
C GLY A 254 9.67 -7.49 -6.44
N PRO A 255 10.43 -7.44 -7.58
CA PRO A 255 9.86 -7.05 -8.87
C PRO A 255 8.95 -8.15 -9.42
N GLY A 256 8.16 -7.80 -10.44
CA GLY A 256 7.26 -8.74 -11.12
C GLY A 256 5.98 -9.06 -10.35
N LEU A 257 5.82 -8.54 -9.13
CA LEU A 257 4.58 -8.67 -8.36
C LEU A 257 3.37 -8.19 -9.16
N VAL A 258 2.28 -8.93 -9.06
CA VAL A 258 0.94 -8.50 -9.50
C VAL A 258 -0.06 -8.89 -8.41
N GLY A 259 -1.04 -8.01 -8.16
CA GLY A 259 -2.04 -8.30 -7.12
C GLY A 259 -3.19 -7.32 -7.10
N PHE A 260 -3.98 -7.43 -6.07
CA PHE A 260 -5.13 -6.58 -5.80
C PHE A 260 -5.06 -6.02 -4.38
N GLY A 261 -5.39 -4.72 -4.25
CA GLY A 261 -5.72 -4.10 -2.99
C GLY A 261 -7.13 -3.55 -3.09
N TRP A 262 -8.07 -4.01 -2.24
CA TRP A 262 -9.48 -3.67 -2.40
C TRP A 262 -10.20 -3.50 -1.07
N TYR A 263 -11.34 -2.86 -1.15
CA TYR A 263 -12.37 -2.88 -0.11
C TYR A 263 -13.75 -2.71 -0.74
N ALA A 264 -14.78 -3.14 -0.02
CA ALA A 264 -16.16 -2.85 -0.38
C ALA A 264 -16.69 -1.73 0.51
N ASP A 265 -17.20 -0.65 -0.09
CA ASP A 265 -17.79 0.46 0.62
C ASP A 265 -19.31 0.26 0.71
N THR A 266 -19.84 0.22 1.92
CA THR A 266 -21.29 0.10 2.16
C THR A 266 -22.01 1.45 2.13
N ARG A 267 -21.27 2.55 1.96
CA ARG A 267 -21.80 3.92 1.88
C ARG A 267 -21.63 4.48 0.46
N ARG A 268 -22.65 5.14 -0.05
CA ARG A 268 -22.59 5.93 -1.26
C ARG A 268 -22.16 7.36 -0.98
#